data_0f279b301cc4a3df06d7c4dca5a9dfa9
#
_entry.id   0f279b301cc4a3df06d7c4dca5a9dfa9
#
_cell.length_a   1.000
_cell.length_b   1.000
_cell.length_c   1.000
_cell.angle_alpha   90.00
_cell.angle_beta   90.00
_cell.angle_gamma   90.00
#
_symmetry.space_group_name_H-M   'P 1'
#
loop_
_entity.id
_entity.type
_entity.pdbx_description
1 polymer ?
#
loop_
_entity_poly.entity_id
_entity_poly.type
_entity_poly.pdbx_seq_one_letter_code
_entity_poly.pdbx_strand_id
1 'polypeptide(L)'
;PEGATAYVTKVFDFVPAVGQFTNTLPVYKEGDTQEAMNEKVLAAIGNNKKGMISLGGFGGYVVVGFDHTITNVTGKRDFRVLGNAFYSAANPDSGAPEGGSCEPGVIMVAYDKNQNGRPDDDEWYEIAGSAHEDVTLELWYDKAVAAGNDVKTYRNYEITYYRPEKEPTTAEEREMYIRWEDNQGKSGYKVKN
;
A
#
# COMPACT_ATOMS: atom_id res chain seq x y z
N PRO A 1 -26.31 -8.12 -3.57
CA PRO A 1 -27.48 -7.83 -4.43
C PRO A 1 -27.31 -8.50 -5.79
N GLU A 2 -28.42 -8.87 -6.42
CA GLU A 2 -28.40 -9.43 -7.77
C GLU A 2 -27.79 -8.42 -8.74
N GLY A 3 -26.81 -8.86 -9.55
CA GLY A 3 -26.08 -7.99 -10.47
C GLY A 3 -24.91 -7.19 -9.88
N ALA A 4 -24.69 -7.23 -8.57
CA ALA A 4 -23.54 -6.56 -7.96
C ALA A 4 -22.22 -7.24 -8.33
N THR A 5 -21.17 -6.43 -8.54
CA THR A 5 -19.84 -6.95 -8.82
C THR A 5 -19.00 -7.07 -7.55
N ALA A 6 -18.14 -8.10 -7.48
CA ALA A 6 -17.21 -8.29 -6.37
C ALA A 6 -15.99 -7.35 -6.41
N TYR A 7 -15.94 -6.41 -7.33
CA TYR A 7 -14.75 -5.59 -7.60
C TYR A 7 -15.02 -4.11 -7.35
N VAL A 8 -13.93 -3.34 -7.15
CA VAL A 8 -13.98 -1.89 -7.11
C VAL A 8 -14.61 -1.34 -8.38
N THR A 9 -15.60 -0.46 -8.23
CA THR A 9 -16.34 0.18 -9.32
C THR A 9 -16.22 1.70 -9.32
N LYS A 10 -15.66 2.28 -8.24
CA LYS A 10 -15.52 3.72 -8.07
C LYS A 10 -14.13 4.04 -7.53
N VAL A 11 -13.59 5.18 -7.93
CA VAL A 11 -12.49 5.88 -7.27
C VAL A 11 -13.01 7.26 -6.92
N PHE A 12 -13.09 7.54 -5.63
CA PHE A 12 -13.53 8.84 -5.12
C PHE A 12 -12.39 9.84 -5.13
N ASP A 13 -11.21 9.36 -4.72
CA ASP A 13 -10.02 10.18 -4.62
C ASP A 13 -8.76 9.37 -4.89
N PHE A 14 -7.82 9.95 -5.62
CA PHE A 14 -6.47 9.45 -5.76
C PHE A 14 -5.50 10.61 -5.52
N VAL A 15 -4.85 10.58 -4.38
CA VAL A 15 -3.93 11.63 -3.93
C VAL A 15 -2.57 10.99 -3.64
N PRO A 16 -1.76 10.75 -4.69
CA PRO A 16 -0.43 10.18 -4.50
C PRO A 16 0.50 11.22 -3.86
N ALA A 17 1.40 10.74 -3.03
CA ALA A 17 2.48 11.55 -2.49
C ALA A 17 3.82 11.22 -3.18
N VAL A 18 4.89 11.85 -2.73
CA VAL A 18 6.24 11.57 -3.20
C VAL A 18 6.59 10.09 -3.04
N GLY A 19 7.12 9.47 -4.08
CA GLY A 19 7.47 8.05 -4.10
C GLY A 19 8.18 7.61 -5.38
N GLN A 20 8.68 6.39 -5.38
CA GLN A 20 9.50 5.84 -6.46
C GLN A 20 8.78 5.82 -7.82
N PHE A 21 7.50 5.44 -7.83
CA PHE A 21 6.68 5.26 -9.03
C PHE A 21 5.56 6.29 -9.16
N THR A 22 5.56 7.32 -8.34
CA THR A 22 4.58 8.40 -8.44
C THR A 22 4.71 9.09 -9.80
N ASN A 23 3.60 9.41 -10.43
CA ASN A 23 3.45 9.94 -11.79
C ASN A 23 3.71 8.94 -12.94
N THR A 24 4.07 7.71 -12.62
CA THR A 24 4.22 6.63 -13.61
C THR A 24 3.17 5.53 -13.48
N LEU A 25 2.58 5.39 -12.29
CA LEU A 25 1.55 4.39 -11.97
C LEU A 25 0.35 5.04 -11.24
N PRO A 26 -0.66 5.51 -11.96
CA PRO A 26 -0.77 5.68 -13.40
C PRO A 26 0.06 6.88 -13.92
N VAL A 27 0.27 6.91 -15.24
CA VAL A 27 1.02 8.02 -15.87
C VAL A 27 0.24 9.32 -15.73
N TYR A 28 0.86 10.28 -15.07
CA TYR A 28 0.39 11.66 -15.06
C TYR A 28 0.82 12.37 -16.34
N LYS A 29 -0.08 13.15 -16.93
CA LYS A 29 0.20 14.06 -18.04
C LYS A 29 -0.16 15.47 -17.63
N GLU A 30 0.61 16.42 -18.08
CA GLU A 30 0.30 17.84 -17.86
C GLU A 30 -1.15 18.16 -18.30
N GLY A 31 -1.91 18.78 -17.40
CA GLY A 31 -3.33 19.07 -17.60
C GLY A 31 -4.31 17.99 -17.11
N ASP A 32 -3.83 16.85 -16.63
CA ASP A 32 -4.73 15.88 -16.00
C ASP A 32 -5.38 16.47 -14.75
N THR A 33 -6.70 16.40 -14.71
CA THR A 33 -7.50 16.78 -13.54
C THR A 33 -7.57 15.64 -12.53
N GLN A 34 -8.10 15.92 -11.33
CA GLN A 34 -8.35 14.89 -10.31
C GLN A 34 -9.27 13.78 -10.88
N GLU A 35 -10.32 14.15 -11.60
CA GLU A 35 -11.24 13.20 -12.23
C GLU A 35 -10.53 12.32 -13.27
N ALA A 36 -9.68 12.92 -14.12
CA ALA A 36 -8.90 12.16 -15.09
C ALA A 36 -7.94 11.17 -14.42
N MET A 37 -7.33 11.54 -13.31
CA MET A 37 -6.48 10.64 -12.55
C MET A 37 -7.28 9.54 -11.86
N ASN A 38 -8.45 9.85 -11.29
CA ASN A 38 -9.37 8.86 -10.70
C ASN A 38 -9.83 7.82 -11.76
N GLU A 39 -10.14 8.26 -12.99
CA GLU A 39 -10.49 7.38 -14.10
C GLU A 39 -9.34 6.47 -14.51
N LYS A 40 -8.11 6.97 -14.57
CA LYS A 40 -6.91 6.16 -14.85
C LYS A 40 -6.68 5.11 -13.78
N VAL A 41 -6.86 5.46 -12.51
CA VAL A 41 -6.79 4.52 -11.39
C VAL A 41 -7.86 3.45 -11.52
N LEU A 42 -9.12 3.84 -11.75
CA LEU A 42 -10.21 2.89 -11.93
C LEU A 42 -9.95 1.95 -13.13
N ALA A 43 -9.41 2.46 -14.22
CA ALA A 43 -9.02 1.65 -15.37
C ALA A 43 -7.90 0.65 -15.05
N ALA A 44 -7.02 0.96 -14.09
CA ALA A 44 -5.93 0.08 -13.69
C ALA A 44 -6.36 -1.00 -12.71
N ILE A 45 -7.17 -0.68 -11.69
CA ILE A 45 -7.46 -1.57 -10.55
C ILE A 45 -8.93 -1.96 -10.40
N GLY A 46 -9.85 -1.28 -11.10
CA GLY A 46 -11.28 -1.55 -11.02
C GLY A 46 -11.72 -2.76 -11.86
N ASN A 47 -12.96 -3.21 -11.65
CA ASN A 47 -13.63 -4.20 -12.50
C ASN A 47 -12.78 -5.46 -12.81
N ASN A 48 -12.17 -6.06 -11.79
CA ASN A 48 -11.28 -7.24 -11.93
C ASN A 48 -9.97 -6.98 -12.70
N LYS A 49 -9.57 -5.76 -12.91
CA LYS A 49 -8.23 -5.44 -13.43
C LYS A 49 -7.16 -5.78 -12.38
N LYS A 50 -5.98 -6.11 -12.85
CA LYS A 50 -4.82 -6.48 -12.00
C LYS A 50 -3.64 -5.53 -12.21
N GLY A 51 -3.94 -4.29 -12.54
CA GLY A 51 -2.94 -3.25 -12.63
C GLY A 51 -2.44 -2.80 -11.26
N MET A 52 -1.40 -2.01 -11.26
CA MET A 52 -0.85 -1.39 -10.07
C MET A 52 -1.02 0.13 -10.14
N ILE A 53 -1.13 0.73 -8.96
CA ILE A 53 -1.06 2.17 -8.76
C ILE A 53 -0.02 2.47 -7.68
N SER A 54 0.64 3.61 -7.74
CA SER A 54 1.58 4.06 -6.73
C SER A 54 0.94 5.13 -5.86
N LEU A 55 0.87 4.88 -4.57
CA LEU A 55 0.43 5.88 -3.60
C LEU A 55 1.58 6.78 -3.16
N GLY A 56 2.81 6.34 -3.37
CA GLY A 56 3.98 6.97 -2.78
C GLY A 56 4.02 6.78 -1.26
N GLY A 57 4.88 7.54 -0.60
CA GLY A 57 4.93 7.64 0.86
C GLY A 57 4.24 8.92 1.35
N PHE A 58 4.57 9.38 2.54
CA PHE A 58 4.22 10.71 3.06
C PHE A 58 2.72 11.05 3.01
N GLY A 59 1.86 10.06 3.28
CA GLY A 59 0.42 10.25 3.38
C GLY A 59 -0.35 10.14 2.06
N GLY A 60 0.26 9.60 0.99
CA GLY A 60 -0.47 9.32 -0.25
C GLY A 60 -1.54 8.25 -0.06
N TYR A 61 -2.71 8.42 -0.69
CA TYR A 61 -3.84 7.52 -0.52
C TYR A 61 -4.70 7.39 -1.78
N VAL A 62 -5.54 6.37 -1.77
CA VAL A 62 -6.64 6.19 -2.72
C VAL A 62 -7.91 5.83 -1.96
N VAL A 63 -9.01 6.44 -2.35
CA VAL A 63 -10.34 6.14 -1.84
C VAL A 63 -11.15 5.44 -2.93
N VAL A 64 -11.55 4.21 -2.65
CA VAL A 64 -12.28 3.36 -3.61
C VAL A 64 -13.65 2.98 -3.08
N GLY A 65 -14.55 2.62 -3.97
CA GLY A 65 -15.89 2.18 -3.62
C GLY A 65 -16.40 1.03 -4.48
N PHE A 66 -17.48 0.46 -4.01
CA PHE A 66 -18.20 -0.64 -4.65
C PHE A 66 -19.58 -0.17 -5.09
N ASP A 67 -20.26 -0.98 -5.88
CA ASP A 67 -21.66 -0.73 -6.30
C ASP A 67 -22.69 -1.17 -5.26
N HIS A 68 -22.21 -1.68 -4.13
CA HIS A 68 -23.04 -2.15 -3.02
C HIS A 68 -22.30 -2.02 -1.68
N THR A 69 -23.05 -2.10 -0.60
CA THR A 69 -22.48 -2.17 0.76
C THR A 69 -21.79 -3.51 0.99
N ILE A 70 -20.54 -3.48 1.45
CA ILE A 70 -19.85 -4.68 1.91
C ILE A 70 -20.41 -5.03 3.31
N THR A 71 -20.97 -6.23 3.41
CA THR A 71 -21.50 -6.71 4.69
C THR A 71 -20.39 -7.34 5.52
N ASN A 72 -20.25 -6.87 6.76
CA ASN A 72 -19.37 -7.51 7.73
C ASN A 72 -19.99 -8.83 8.20
N VAL A 73 -19.34 -9.95 7.92
CA VAL A 73 -19.79 -11.30 8.29
C VAL A 73 -18.83 -11.92 9.28
N THR A 74 -19.27 -12.12 10.51
CA THR A 74 -18.46 -12.69 11.59
C THR A 74 -17.76 -13.99 11.15
N GLY A 75 -16.45 -14.03 11.33
CA GLY A 75 -15.62 -15.21 11.00
C GLY A 75 -15.32 -15.39 9.52
N LYS A 76 -15.67 -14.43 8.66
CA LYS A 76 -15.32 -14.43 7.24
C LYS A 76 -14.48 -13.19 6.88
N ARG A 77 -13.81 -13.28 5.75
CA ARG A 77 -13.11 -12.12 5.15
C ARG A 77 -14.10 -11.42 4.23
N ASP A 78 -14.31 -10.13 4.46
CA ASP A 78 -15.31 -9.35 3.73
C ASP A 78 -14.77 -8.79 2.41
N PHE A 79 -13.47 -8.48 2.38
CA PHE A 79 -12.78 -8.01 1.17
C PHE A 79 -11.30 -8.42 1.18
N ARG A 80 -10.63 -8.19 0.07
CA ARG A 80 -9.20 -8.44 -0.11
C ARG A 80 -8.54 -7.27 -0.83
N VAL A 81 -7.43 -6.80 -0.28
CA VAL A 81 -6.50 -5.88 -0.96
C VAL A 81 -5.31 -6.68 -1.46
N LEU A 82 -4.96 -6.51 -2.73
CA LEU A 82 -3.76 -7.10 -3.32
C LEU A 82 -2.63 -6.08 -3.24
N GLY A 83 -1.62 -6.39 -2.45
CA GLY A 83 -0.36 -5.64 -2.43
C GLY A 83 0.61 -6.14 -3.49
N ASN A 84 1.79 -5.54 -3.56
CA ASN A 84 2.87 -5.93 -4.47
C ASN A 84 3.98 -6.75 -3.79
N ALA A 85 3.69 -7.42 -2.68
CA ALA A 85 4.65 -8.27 -2.00
C ALA A 85 5.07 -9.44 -2.88
N PHE A 86 6.37 -9.73 -2.94
CA PHE A 86 6.92 -10.86 -3.68
C PHE A 86 8.18 -11.39 -3.01
N TYR A 87 8.48 -12.66 -3.23
CA TYR A 87 9.75 -13.27 -2.83
C TYR A 87 10.87 -12.90 -3.79
N SER A 88 12.08 -12.80 -3.27
CA SER A 88 13.29 -12.67 -4.08
C SER A 88 13.44 -13.89 -5.00
N ALA A 89 13.95 -13.67 -6.22
CA ALA A 89 14.29 -14.76 -7.13
C ALA A 89 15.40 -15.69 -6.59
N ALA A 90 16.15 -15.24 -5.59
CA ALA A 90 17.16 -16.04 -4.89
C ALA A 90 16.58 -16.96 -3.80
N ASN A 91 15.30 -16.82 -3.45
CA ASN A 91 14.67 -17.72 -2.50
C ASN A 91 14.54 -19.10 -3.11
N PRO A 92 15.05 -20.15 -2.45
CA PRO A 92 15.00 -21.51 -2.96
C PRO A 92 13.60 -22.07 -3.04
N ASP A 93 12.70 -21.64 -2.12
CA ASP A 93 11.32 -22.06 -2.00
C ASP A 93 10.39 -20.87 -1.84
N SER A 94 9.23 -20.93 -2.46
CA SER A 94 8.17 -19.91 -2.31
C SER A 94 7.61 -19.81 -0.89
N GLY A 95 7.86 -20.78 -0.05
CA GLY A 95 7.48 -20.79 1.37
C GLY A 95 8.61 -20.39 2.31
N ALA A 96 9.81 -20.12 1.80
CA ALA A 96 10.92 -19.69 2.62
C ALA A 96 10.68 -18.26 3.14
N PRO A 97 10.94 -17.97 4.43
CA PRO A 97 10.75 -16.64 5.00
C PRO A 97 11.92 -15.69 4.67
N GLU A 98 12.61 -15.91 3.57
CA GLU A 98 13.82 -15.20 3.18
C GLU A 98 13.57 -14.30 2.00
N GLY A 99 14.08 -13.07 2.09
CA GLY A 99 14.22 -12.13 0.98
C GLY A 99 12.96 -11.86 0.20
N GLY A 100 12.80 -10.66 -0.24
CA GLY A 100 11.65 -10.24 -1.00
C GLY A 100 11.43 -8.75 -0.89
N SER A 101 10.30 -8.31 -1.32
CA SER A 101 9.88 -6.91 -1.17
C SER A 101 8.41 -6.85 -0.76
N CYS A 102 8.09 -5.88 0.08
CA CYS A 102 6.71 -5.50 0.37
C CYS A 102 6.64 -3.99 0.60
N GLU A 103 5.49 -3.43 0.27
CA GLU A 103 5.19 -2.02 0.51
C GLU A 103 3.91 -1.97 1.34
N PRO A 104 4.03 -2.03 2.67
CA PRO A 104 2.89 -2.05 3.56
C PRO A 104 2.16 -0.70 3.54
N GLY A 105 0.86 -0.72 3.79
CA GLY A 105 0.05 0.46 3.93
C GLY A 105 -1.03 0.27 4.98
N VAL A 106 -1.62 1.37 5.40
CA VAL A 106 -2.78 1.37 6.28
C VAL A 106 -4.04 1.17 5.44
N ILE A 107 -4.95 0.34 5.93
CA ILE A 107 -6.25 0.11 5.32
C ILE A 107 -7.32 0.69 6.24
N MET A 108 -8.17 1.53 5.68
CA MET A 108 -9.31 2.10 6.37
C MET A 108 -10.61 1.75 5.65
N VAL A 109 -11.69 1.67 6.38
CA VAL A 109 -13.05 1.51 5.84
C VAL A 109 -13.91 2.66 6.30
N ALA A 110 -14.79 3.15 5.42
CA ALA A 110 -15.78 4.14 5.78
C ALA A 110 -17.15 3.49 5.90
N TYR A 111 -17.88 3.90 6.93
CA TYR A 111 -19.28 3.58 7.08
C TYR A 111 -20.12 4.82 6.78
N ASP A 112 -20.78 4.83 5.63
CA ASP A 112 -21.62 5.93 5.15
C ASP A 112 -22.85 6.08 6.05
N LYS A 113 -22.71 6.86 7.13
CA LYS A 113 -23.73 7.05 8.16
C LYS A 113 -24.88 7.93 7.68
N ASN A 114 -24.55 8.91 6.86
CA ASN A 114 -25.51 9.90 6.36
C ASN A 114 -26.13 9.49 5.02
N GLN A 115 -25.68 8.37 4.43
CA GLN A 115 -26.18 7.78 3.19
C GLN A 115 -26.04 8.71 1.97
N ASN A 116 -24.97 9.53 1.94
CA ASN A 116 -24.71 10.42 0.83
C ASN A 116 -23.95 9.74 -0.34
N GLY A 117 -23.52 8.47 -0.14
CA GLY A 117 -22.81 7.67 -1.15
C GLY A 117 -21.34 8.02 -1.29
N ARG A 118 -20.78 8.79 -0.35
CA ARG A 118 -19.37 9.18 -0.28
C ARG A 118 -18.87 9.00 1.16
N PRO A 119 -17.57 8.73 1.34
CA PRO A 119 -16.98 8.71 2.68
C PRO A 119 -16.71 10.15 3.16
N ASP A 120 -17.14 10.46 4.36
CA ASP A 120 -16.87 11.72 5.06
C ASP A 120 -15.78 11.53 6.12
N ASP A 121 -15.17 12.64 6.61
CA ASP A 121 -14.01 12.58 7.50
C ASP A 121 -14.25 11.87 8.82
N ASP A 122 -15.49 11.89 9.34
CA ASP A 122 -15.87 11.26 10.61
C ASP A 122 -16.38 9.82 10.46
N GLU A 123 -16.32 9.25 9.28
CA GLU A 123 -16.85 7.92 8.95
C GLU A 123 -15.76 6.84 8.84
N TRP A 124 -14.49 7.21 8.93
CA TRP A 124 -13.35 6.31 8.73
C TRP A 124 -12.98 5.53 9.98
N TYR A 125 -12.70 4.25 9.78
CA TYR A 125 -12.19 3.32 10.78
C TYR A 125 -10.96 2.61 10.24
N GLU A 126 -9.87 2.63 10.98
CA GLU A 126 -8.67 1.88 10.66
C GLU A 126 -8.88 0.39 10.93
N ILE A 127 -8.41 -0.44 10.01
CA ILE A 127 -8.39 -1.90 10.20
C ILE A 127 -7.07 -2.27 10.86
N ALA A 128 -7.15 -2.94 12.00
CA ALA A 128 -5.97 -3.48 12.66
C ALA A 128 -5.28 -4.52 11.76
N GLY A 129 -4.01 -4.28 11.50
CA GLY A 129 -3.15 -5.15 10.72
C GLY A 129 -2.02 -5.72 11.56
N SER A 130 -1.10 -6.44 10.93
CA SER A 130 0.03 -7.10 11.60
C SER A 130 0.94 -6.13 12.37
N ALA A 131 0.95 -4.84 12.03
CA ALA A 131 1.69 -3.84 12.80
C ALA A 131 1.11 -3.55 14.19
N HIS A 132 -0.15 -3.93 14.44
CA HIS A 132 -0.84 -3.75 15.71
C HIS A 132 -0.70 -4.97 16.64
N GLU A 133 -0.14 -6.07 16.16
CA GLU A 133 -0.07 -7.33 16.88
C GLU A 133 1.36 -7.72 17.23
N ASP A 134 1.50 -8.63 18.18
CA ASP A 134 2.80 -9.21 18.53
C ASP A 134 3.22 -10.21 17.44
N VAL A 135 4.18 -9.82 16.60
CA VAL A 135 4.67 -10.65 15.48
C VAL A 135 5.21 -12.02 15.91
N THR A 136 5.55 -12.19 17.19
CA THR A 136 6.00 -13.50 17.70
C THR A 136 4.89 -14.54 17.78
N LEU A 137 3.64 -14.13 17.65
CA LEU A 137 2.47 -15.01 17.58
C LEU A 137 2.15 -15.45 16.15
N GLU A 138 2.82 -14.87 15.17
CA GLU A 138 2.62 -15.18 13.76
C GLU A 138 3.22 -16.56 13.41
N LEU A 139 2.49 -17.33 12.60
CA LEU A 139 2.89 -18.68 12.21
C LEU A 139 4.24 -18.76 11.47
N TRP A 140 4.67 -17.69 10.84
CA TRP A 140 5.93 -17.60 10.12
C TRP A 140 7.12 -17.28 11.03
N TYR A 141 6.90 -16.70 12.22
CA TYR A 141 7.96 -16.19 13.09
C TYR A 141 8.95 -17.29 13.52
N ASP A 142 8.45 -18.41 14.03
CA ASP A 142 9.29 -19.54 14.43
C ASP A 142 10.10 -20.11 13.26
N LYS A 143 9.53 -20.13 12.07
CA LYS A 143 10.23 -20.57 10.85
C LYS A 143 11.36 -19.62 10.49
N ALA A 144 11.15 -18.32 10.62
CA ALA A 144 12.17 -17.30 10.36
C ALA A 144 13.32 -17.41 11.37
N VAL A 145 13.00 -17.63 12.66
CA VAL A 145 14.01 -17.89 13.71
C VAL A 145 14.80 -19.16 13.40
N ALA A 146 14.13 -20.25 13.07
CA ALA A 146 14.79 -21.53 12.77
C ALA A 146 15.67 -21.46 11.51
N ALA A 147 15.31 -20.60 10.53
CA ALA A 147 16.11 -20.33 9.34
C ALA A 147 17.32 -19.41 9.62
N GLY A 148 17.47 -18.91 10.83
CA GLY A 148 18.56 -18.01 11.20
C GLY A 148 18.40 -16.56 10.72
N ASN A 149 17.18 -16.16 10.36
CA ASN A 149 16.88 -14.80 9.95
C ASN A 149 16.99 -13.83 11.13
N ASP A 150 17.41 -12.60 10.85
CA ASP A 150 17.41 -11.54 11.85
C ASP A 150 15.98 -11.06 12.14
N VAL A 151 15.40 -11.61 13.19
CA VAL A 151 14.04 -11.27 13.65
C VAL A 151 14.00 -10.15 14.68
N LYS A 152 15.15 -9.57 15.04
CA LYS A 152 15.21 -8.50 16.06
C LYS A 152 14.49 -7.23 15.62
N THR A 153 14.42 -7.02 14.31
CA THR A 153 13.78 -5.86 13.69
C THR A 153 12.26 -5.88 13.75
N TYR A 154 11.64 -7.01 14.06
CA TYR A 154 10.18 -7.13 14.03
C TYR A 154 9.48 -6.54 15.27
N ARG A 155 10.22 -6.27 16.34
CA ARG A 155 9.68 -5.59 17.51
C ARG A 155 10.30 -4.22 17.64
N ASN A 156 9.47 -3.20 17.81
CA ASN A 156 9.92 -1.82 17.97
C ASN A 156 10.86 -1.35 16.85
N TYR A 157 10.66 -1.89 15.63
CA TYR A 157 11.42 -1.45 14.48
C TYR A 157 10.81 -0.16 13.94
N GLU A 158 11.64 0.85 13.85
CA GLU A 158 11.27 2.15 13.30
C GLU A 158 12.16 2.51 12.12
N ILE A 159 11.55 3.00 11.07
CA ILE A 159 12.23 3.57 9.91
C ILE A 159 11.76 5.00 9.71
N THR A 160 12.69 5.92 9.58
CA THR A 160 12.42 7.31 9.25
C THR A 160 12.75 7.55 7.79
N TYR A 161 11.75 7.98 7.02
CA TYR A 161 11.92 8.42 5.64
C TYR A 161 11.93 9.96 5.59
N TYR A 162 12.91 10.51 4.87
CA TYR A 162 13.03 11.95 4.70
C TYR A 162 12.44 12.35 3.36
N ARG A 163 11.39 13.19 3.42
CA ARG A 163 10.75 13.68 2.20
C ARG A 163 11.73 14.56 1.41
N PRO A 164 12.00 14.26 0.12
CA PRO A 164 12.84 15.11 -0.70
C PRO A 164 12.18 16.47 -0.96
N GLU A 165 12.98 17.50 -1.03
CA GLU A 165 12.50 18.88 -1.24
C GLU A 165 12.10 19.15 -2.70
N LYS A 166 12.66 18.38 -3.64
CA LYS A 166 12.43 18.54 -5.09
C LYS A 166 12.44 17.19 -5.81
N GLU A 167 11.88 17.16 -6.99
CA GLU A 167 12.03 16.04 -7.92
C GLU A 167 13.47 15.95 -8.44
N PRO A 168 14.02 14.74 -8.60
CA PRO A 168 15.40 14.58 -9.05
C PRO A 168 15.53 14.90 -10.54
N THR A 169 16.60 15.59 -10.90
CA THR A 169 16.90 16.01 -12.27
C THR A 169 18.09 15.27 -12.87
N THR A 170 18.96 14.71 -12.04
CA THR A 170 20.15 13.95 -12.45
C THR A 170 20.03 12.46 -12.09
N ALA A 171 20.88 11.62 -12.68
CA ALA A 171 20.94 10.20 -12.34
C ALA A 171 21.33 9.99 -10.86
N GLU A 172 22.29 10.76 -10.36
CA GLU A 172 22.73 10.70 -8.96
C GLU A 172 21.62 11.09 -7.98
N GLU A 173 20.88 12.16 -8.30
CA GLU A 173 19.72 12.57 -7.48
C GLU A 173 18.62 11.50 -7.49
N ARG A 174 18.44 10.77 -8.61
CA ARG A 174 17.50 9.66 -8.68
C ARG A 174 17.90 8.49 -7.78
N GLU A 175 19.20 8.13 -7.77
CA GLU A 175 19.71 7.06 -6.91
C GLU A 175 19.59 7.39 -5.41
N MET A 176 19.71 8.67 -5.06
CA MET A 176 19.64 9.17 -3.68
C MET A 176 18.32 9.88 -3.37
N TYR A 177 17.22 9.45 -3.97
CA TYR A 177 15.98 10.22 -3.96
C TYR A 177 15.33 10.34 -2.58
N ILE A 178 15.01 9.23 -1.90
CA ILE A 178 14.38 9.26 -0.59
C ILE A 178 15.35 8.65 0.42
N ARG A 179 16.00 9.51 1.20
CA ARG A 179 16.85 9.07 2.30
C ARG A 179 16.02 8.39 3.37
N TRP A 180 16.54 7.33 3.94
CA TRP A 180 15.97 6.67 5.10
C TRP A 180 17.04 6.30 6.12
N GLU A 181 16.64 6.16 7.37
CA GLU A 181 17.45 5.59 8.44
C GLU A 181 16.53 4.81 9.40
N ASP A 182 17.08 3.84 10.11
CA ASP A 182 16.35 3.04 11.07
C ASP A 182 16.90 3.21 12.50
N ASN A 183 16.12 2.73 13.48
CA ASN A 183 16.51 2.77 14.88
C ASN A 183 17.57 1.70 15.25
N GLN A 184 18.13 0.99 14.27
CA GLN A 184 19.21 0.02 14.43
C GLN A 184 20.54 0.48 13.82
N GLY A 185 20.61 1.73 13.37
CA GLY A 185 21.81 2.35 12.82
C GLY A 185 22.07 2.05 11.34
N LYS A 186 21.09 1.51 10.61
CA LYS A 186 21.16 1.37 9.15
C LYS A 186 20.57 2.60 8.47
N SER A 187 21.09 2.92 7.31
CA SER A 187 20.58 4.00 6.48
C SER A 187 20.78 3.70 5.00
N GLY A 188 20.08 4.42 4.14
CA GLY A 188 20.20 4.27 2.70
C GLY A 188 19.26 5.20 1.94
N TYR A 189 19.01 4.84 0.69
CA TYR A 189 18.14 5.60 -0.19
C TYR A 189 17.18 4.68 -0.94
N LYS A 190 15.97 5.20 -1.21
CA LYS A 190 15.07 4.64 -2.21
C LYS A 190 15.25 5.40 -3.51
N VAL A 191 15.41 4.65 -4.58
CA VAL A 191 15.67 5.18 -5.93
C VAL A 191 14.38 5.68 -6.56
N LYS A 192 14.44 6.75 -7.35
CA LYS A 192 13.34 7.20 -8.23
C LYS A 192 13.37 6.41 -9.53
N ASN A 193 12.29 5.72 -9.84
CA ASN A 193 12.06 5.04 -11.12
C ASN A 193 11.22 5.88 -12.08
#